data_22c6691ce8faa88488767b00eb13a68c
#
_entry.id   22c6691ce8faa88488767b00eb13a68c
#
_cell.length_a   1.000
_cell.length_b   1.000
_cell.length_c   1.000
_cell.angle_alpha   90.00
_cell.angle_beta   90.00
_cell.angle_gamma   90.00
#
_symmetry.space_group_name_H-M   'P 1'
#
loop_
_entity.id
_entity.type
_entity.pdbx_description
1 polymer ?
#
loop_
_entity_poly.entity_id
_entity_poly.type
_entity_poly.pdbx_seq_one_letter_code
_entity_poly.pdbx_strand_id
1 'polypeptide(L)'
;MNDRTLSPTSGISTYKANMGQVAHKGVELKLRADIYRDRNWNVALWGNMAHNKNEILKISDSQKAYNERVAAYYKNEALYQETLGLSHGAEYSVPLPQYEEGASLTSIWAVRALGIDPTTGKEIFLNRDGSIADKWNAAQEVVVGNTEPKCSGAFGLNLSYKNWTLFASFLYEWGGQEYNQTLVNNVENADLVNKNVDLRVLTDRWKKPGDIAQFKDIKDRGMTTLPTSRFVQDKALVRLNSLNVSYDFNRDWIKKHLRMNLLRLEASTSDLINWSSIKQERGLSYPRSWKVEFSLKAQF
;
A
#
# COMPACT_ATOMS: atom_id res chain seq x y z
N MET A 1 14.17 13.93 -6.68
CA MET A 1 14.06 14.85 -7.84
C MET A 1 12.60 15.00 -8.17
N ASN A 2 12.06 16.20 -8.17
CA ASN A 2 10.67 16.49 -8.52
C ASN A 2 10.63 17.24 -9.85
N ASP A 3 9.54 17.05 -10.58
CA ASP A 3 9.30 17.78 -11.83
C ASP A 3 8.90 19.22 -11.52
N ARG A 4 9.56 20.16 -12.17
CA ARG A 4 9.26 21.59 -12.09
C ARG A 4 8.78 22.09 -13.43
N THR A 5 7.60 22.73 -13.43
CA THR A 5 7.03 23.33 -14.64
C THR A 5 7.80 24.57 -15.02
N LEU A 6 8.16 24.69 -16.27
CA LEU A 6 8.79 25.89 -16.84
C LEU A 6 7.77 26.70 -17.61
N SER A 7 8.11 27.98 -17.83
CA SER A 7 7.32 28.82 -18.72
C SER A 7 7.26 28.20 -20.12
N PRO A 8 6.10 28.25 -20.80
CA PRO A 8 5.94 27.76 -22.17
C PRO A 8 6.94 28.33 -23.18
N THR A 9 7.51 29.49 -22.86
CA THR A 9 8.54 30.15 -23.69
C THR A 9 9.90 29.44 -23.70
N SER A 10 10.14 28.50 -22.79
CA SER A 10 11.40 27.76 -22.71
C SER A 10 11.47 26.53 -23.64
N GLY A 11 10.38 26.17 -24.31
CA GLY A 11 10.30 25.00 -25.18
C GLY A 11 10.34 23.63 -24.46
N ILE A 12 10.48 23.65 -23.13
CA ILE A 12 10.47 22.45 -22.25
C ILE A 12 9.41 22.67 -21.20
N SER A 13 8.46 21.73 -21.08
CA SER A 13 7.33 21.85 -20.16
C SER A 13 7.72 21.58 -18.70
N THR A 14 8.65 20.65 -18.47
CA THR A 14 9.09 20.26 -17.11
C THR A 14 10.57 19.90 -17.10
N TYR A 15 11.23 20.13 -15.97
CA TYR A 15 12.58 19.62 -15.72
C TYR A 15 12.69 19.07 -14.29
N LYS A 16 13.59 18.12 -14.08
CA LYS A 16 13.85 17.51 -12.77
C LYS A 16 14.86 18.34 -11.98
N ALA A 17 14.45 18.84 -10.81
CA ALA A 17 15.30 19.59 -9.91
C ALA A 17 15.41 18.94 -8.53
N ASN A 18 16.56 19.14 -7.87
CA ASN A 18 16.73 18.81 -6.46
C ASN A 18 16.05 19.89 -5.61
N MET A 19 14.90 19.55 -5.01
CA MET A 19 14.04 20.52 -4.34
C MET A 19 13.98 20.36 -2.82
N GLY A 20 14.83 19.51 -2.23
CA GLY A 20 14.84 19.32 -0.79
C GLY A 20 15.89 18.35 -0.29
N GLN A 21 15.96 18.19 1.02
CA GLN A 21 16.78 17.22 1.71
C GLN A 21 15.89 16.26 2.51
N VAL A 22 16.20 14.96 2.43
CA VAL A 22 15.54 13.91 3.21
C VAL A 22 16.62 13.11 3.92
N ALA A 23 16.45 12.89 5.21
CA ALA A 23 17.24 11.95 5.97
C ALA A 23 16.58 10.58 5.97
N HIS A 24 17.37 9.55 5.73
CA HIS A 24 16.99 8.17 5.95
C HIS A 24 17.88 7.57 7.01
N LYS A 25 17.27 6.97 8.04
CA LYS A 25 17.99 6.28 9.12
C LYS A 25 17.37 4.91 9.28
N GLY A 26 18.20 3.89 9.44
CA GLY A 26 17.67 2.53 9.57
C GLY A 26 18.65 1.58 10.21
N VAL A 27 18.12 0.42 10.59
CA VAL A 27 18.86 -0.72 11.10
C VAL A 27 18.43 -1.94 10.31
N GLU A 28 19.40 -2.71 9.88
CA GLU A 28 19.17 -3.98 9.19
C GLU A 28 19.83 -5.12 9.96
N LEU A 29 19.11 -6.24 10.05
CA LEU A 29 19.60 -7.49 10.66
C LEU A 29 19.38 -8.61 9.66
N LYS A 30 20.41 -9.46 9.49
CA LYS A 30 20.32 -10.68 8.70
C LYS A 30 20.87 -11.85 9.50
N LEU A 31 20.07 -12.91 9.60
CA LEU A 31 20.40 -14.13 10.33
C LEU A 31 20.23 -15.34 9.43
N ARG A 32 21.09 -16.31 9.63
CA ARG A 32 20.99 -17.65 9.06
C ARG A 32 21.43 -18.66 10.09
N ALA A 33 20.67 -19.73 10.24
CA ALA A 33 20.97 -20.83 11.14
C ALA A 33 20.82 -22.16 10.41
N ASP A 34 21.86 -22.96 10.42
CA ASP A 34 21.80 -24.35 10.01
C ASP A 34 21.31 -25.17 11.21
N ILE A 35 20.01 -25.52 11.19
CA ILE A 35 19.29 -26.12 12.32
C ILE A 35 19.67 -27.60 12.49
N TYR A 36 19.76 -28.29 11.37
CA TYR A 36 20.09 -29.71 11.37
C TYR A 36 20.85 -30.08 10.10
N ARG A 37 21.92 -30.85 10.27
CA ARG A 37 22.70 -31.35 9.14
C ARG A 37 23.24 -32.73 9.45
N ASP A 38 22.92 -33.69 8.61
CA ASP A 38 23.49 -35.01 8.61
C ASP A 38 23.77 -35.50 7.15
N ARG A 39 24.01 -36.80 6.99
CA ARG A 39 24.29 -37.37 5.66
C ARG A 39 23.14 -37.21 4.64
N ASN A 40 21.91 -37.20 5.13
CA ASN A 40 20.71 -37.21 4.29
C ASN A 40 19.91 -35.90 4.38
N TRP A 41 20.04 -35.16 5.47
CA TRP A 41 19.27 -33.97 5.76
C TRP A 41 20.15 -32.73 5.86
N ASN A 42 19.68 -31.64 5.30
CA ASN A 42 20.20 -30.32 5.56
C ASN A 42 19.03 -29.36 5.71
N VAL A 43 18.90 -28.77 6.89
CA VAL A 43 17.81 -27.83 7.24
C VAL A 43 18.42 -26.53 7.69
N ALA A 44 18.16 -25.47 6.93
CA ALA A 44 18.62 -24.12 7.27
C ALA A 44 17.44 -23.15 7.26
N LEU A 45 17.36 -22.32 8.29
CA LEU A 45 16.47 -21.18 8.39
C LEU A 45 17.25 -19.90 8.12
N TRP A 46 16.62 -18.94 7.51
CA TRP A 46 17.19 -17.62 7.30
C TRP A 46 16.12 -16.55 7.44
N GLY A 47 16.54 -15.37 7.80
CA GLY A 47 15.66 -14.21 7.88
C GLY A 47 16.44 -12.92 7.86
N ASN A 48 15.82 -11.87 7.38
CA ASN A 48 16.30 -10.52 7.50
C ASN A 48 15.18 -9.61 8.01
N MET A 49 15.57 -8.52 8.61
CA MET A 49 14.70 -7.49 9.14
C MET A 49 15.32 -6.13 8.83
N ALA A 50 14.50 -5.20 8.40
CA ALA A 50 14.86 -3.81 8.25
C ALA A 50 13.85 -2.94 9.00
N HIS A 51 14.37 -1.95 9.71
CA HIS A 51 13.63 -0.82 10.27
C HIS A 51 14.21 0.45 9.67
N ASN A 52 13.41 1.19 8.93
CA ASN A 52 13.79 2.45 8.33
C ASN A 52 12.87 3.57 8.83
N LYS A 53 13.42 4.77 8.90
CA LYS A 53 12.68 6.01 9.15
C LYS A 53 13.19 7.07 8.20
N ASN A 54 12.29 7.71 7.50
CA ASN A 54 12.59 8.87 6.69
C ASN A 54 12.02 10.15 7.31
N GLU A 55 12.68 11.27 7.06
CA GLU A 55 12.30 12.60 7.56
C GLU A 55 12.70 13.65 6.56
N ILE A 56 11.79 14.54 6.19
CA ILE A 56 12.05 15.68 5.34
C ILE A 56 12.75 16.74 6.17
N LEU A 57 14.03 16.97 5.90
CA LEU A 57 14.82 17.98 6.60
C LEU A 57 14.60 19.37 6.03
N LYS A 58 14.43 19.47 4.70
CA LYS A 58 14.23 20.73 4.01
C LYS A 58 13.40 20.52 2.76
N ILE A 59 12.43 21.40 2.54
CA ILE A 59 11.69 21.54 1.29
C ILE A 59 12.16 22.79 0.55
N SER A 60 11.88 22.86 -0.76
CA SER A 60 12.22 24.04 -1.57
C SER A 60 11.36 25.25 -1.20
N ASP A 61 11.87 26.44 -1.46
CA ASP A 61 11.12 27.68 -1.25
C ASP A 61 9.85 27.71 -2.13
N SER A 62 9.90 27.12 -3.33
CA SER A 62 8.74 26.98 -4.19
C SER A 62 7.67 26.07 -3.60
N GLN A 63 8.05 25.00 -2.91
CA GLN A 63 7.12 24.13 -2.21
C GLN A 63 6.52 24.81 -0.98
N LYS A 64 7.32 25.59 -0.23
CA LYS A 64 6.82 26.41 0.89
C LYS A 64 5.78 27.42 0.39
N ALA A 65 6.13 28.18 -0.65
CA ALA A 65 5.22 29.14 -1.24
C ALA A 65 3.95 28.49 -1.81
N TYR A 66 4.04 27.26 -2.33
CA TYR A 66 2.88 26.48 -2.76
C TYR A 66 2.00 26.13 -1.57
N ASN A 67 2.57 25.55 -0.49
CA ASN A 67 1.83 25.19 0.71
C ASN A 67 1.14 26.42 1.34
N GLU A 68 1.81 27.59 1.38
CA GLU A 68 1.23 28.84 1.87
C GLU A 68 0.06 29.32 1.02
N ARG A 69 0.17 29.24 -0.32
CA ARG A 69 -0.92 29.61 -1.24
C ARG A 69 -2.13 28.69 -1.07
N VAL A 70 -1.89 27.38 -0.97
CA VAL A 70 -2.95 26.39 -0.72
C VAL A 70 -3.64 26.68 0.61
N ALA A 71 -2.86 26.92 1.68
CA ALA A 71 -3.43 27.24 2.98
C ALA A 71 -4.23 28.55 2.97
N ALA A 72 -3.75 29.59 2.27
CA ALA A 72 -4.46 30.85 2.12
C ALA A 72 -5.75 30.72 1.33
N TYR A 73 -5.72 29.93 0.25
CA TYR A 73 -6.90 29.63 -0.59
C TYR A 73 -8.02 28.97 0.22
N TYR A 74 -7.70 27.91 0.97
CA TYR A 74 -8.71 27.21 1.76
C TYR A 74 -9.17 27.94 3.03
N LYS A 75 -8.45 28.97 3.49
CA LYS A 75 -8.92 29.88 4.54
C LYS A 75 -10.03 30.80 4.06
N ASN A 76 -10.10 31.05 2.76
CA ASN A 76 -11.14 31.91 2.18
C ASN A 76 -12.31 31.04 1.71
N GLU A 77 -13.31 30.88 2.59
CA GLU A 77 -14.47 30.03 2.33
C GLU A 77 -15.25 30.46 1.08
N ALA A 78 -15.30 31.75 0.77
CA ALA A 78 -15.95 32.25 -0.44
C ALA A 78 -15.27 31.77 -1.72
N LEU A 79 -13.95 31.85 -1.80
CA LEU A 79 -13.20 31.31 -2.92
C LEU A 79 -13.32 29.79 -3.04
N TYR A 80 -13.36 29.09 -1.91
CA TYR A 80 -13.51 27.63 -1.89
C TYR A 80 -14.90 27.20 -2.41
N GLN A 81 -15.97 27.87 -1.95
CA GLN A 81 -17.34 27.60 -2.42
C GLN A 81 -17.51 27.92 -3.90
N GLU A 82 -16.91 29.00 -4.37
CA GLU A 82 -16.90 29.38 -5.78
C GLU A 82 -16.18 28.33 -6.63
N THR A 83 -15.11 27.73 -6.14
CA THR A 83 -14.33 26.71 -6.85
C THR A 83 -15.05 25.35 -6.90
N LEU A 84 -15.80 24.97 -5.90
CA LEU A 84 -16.62 23.73 -5.91
C LEU A 84 -17.72 23.76 -6.98
N GLY A 85 -18.14 24.95 -7.42
CA GLY A 85 -19.18 25.14 -8.44
C GLY A 85 -18.68 25.45 -9.84
N LEU A 86 -17.40 25.80 -10.04
CA LEU A 86 -16.95 26.43 -11.27
C LEU A 86 -15.52 26.04 -11.69
N SER A 87 -15.24 26.20 -12.97
CA SER A 87 -13.99 25.91 -13.66
C SER A 87 -12.75 26.76 -13.25
N HIS A 88 -12.87 27.65 -12.28
CA HIS A 88 -11.81 28.49 -11.77
C HIS A 88 -11.21 27.89 -10.51
N GLY A 89 -10.05 27.29 -10.60
CA GLY A 89 -9.34 26.74 -9.44
C GLY A 89 -9.18 25.23 -9.46
N ALA A 90 -9.22 24.62 -10.63
CA ALA A 90 -8.90 23.19 -10.82
C ALA A 90 -7.54 22.80 -10.21
N GLU A 91 -6.62 23.77 -10.08
CA GLU A 91 -5.31 23.58 -9.43
C GLU A 91 -5.42 23.17 -7.96
N TYR A 92 -6.47 23.61 -7.25
CA TYR A 92 -6.68 23.35 -5.82
C TYR A 92 -7.91 22.50 -5.54
N SER A 93 -8.62 22.04 -6.55
CA SER A 93 -9.84 21.24 -6.41
C SER A 93 -9.56 19.81 -5.95
N VAL A 94 -8.33 19.33 -6.12
CA VAL A 94 -7.89 18.02 -5.69
C VAL A 94 -6.80 18.21 -4.66
N PRO A 95 -6.88 17.53 -3.49
CA PRO A 95 -5.81 17.55 -2.49
C PRO A 95 -4.52 17.06 -3.12
N LEU A 96 -3.51 17.90 -3.14
CA LEU A 96 -2.17 17.51 -3.59
C LEU A 96 -1.35 17.01 -2.40
N PRO A 97 -0.39 16.09 -2.61
CA PRO A 97 0.49 15.66 -1.54
C PRO A 97 1.17 16.86 -0.89
N GLN A 98 0.97 17.02 0.40
CA GLN A 98 1.66 18.04 1.18
C GLN A 98 3.00 17.47 1.66
N TYR A 99 4.07 18.26 1.46
CA TYR A 99 5.39 17.96 2.00
C TYR A 99 5.74 19.06 3.00
N GLU A 100 5.95 18.66 4.25
CA GLU A 100 6.34 19.58 5.33
C GLU A 100 7.66 19.13 5.95
N GLU A 101 8.45 20.09 6.40
CA GLU A 101 9.69 19.81 7.14
C GLU A 101 9.36 19.13 8.47
N GLY A 102 10.09 18.07 8.81
CA GLY A 102 9.82 17.20 9.95
C GLY A 102 8.83 16.05 9.70
N ALA A 103 8.07 16.09 8.60
CA ALA A 103 7.19 14.99 8.22
C ALA A 103 7.96 13.90 7.45
N SER A 104 7.37 12.72 7.34
CA SER A 104 7.87 11.65 6.47
C SER A 104 7.42 11.88 5.02
N LEU A 105 8.26 11.47 4.05
CA LEU A 105 7.87 11.41 2.63
C LEU A 105 6.68 10.47 2.38
N THR A 106 6.51 9.49 3.25
CA THR A 106 5.48 8.46 3.18
C THR A 106 4.30 8.75 4.10
N SER A 107 4.18 10.00 4.60
CA SER A 107 3.04 10.46 5.39
C SER A 107 1.74 10.38 4.60
N ILE A 108 0.68 9.90 5.24
CA ILE A 108 -0.68 9.91 4.71
C ILE A 108 -1.36 11.17 5.22
N TRP A 109 -1.73 12.03 4.28
CA TRP A 109 -2.44 13.28 4.55
C TRP A 109 -3.93 13.08 4.31
N ALA A 110 -4.75 13.44 5.28
CA ALA A 110 -6.19 13.42 5.17
C ALA A 110 -6.85 14.31 6.23
N VAL A 111 -8.12 14.62 6.05
CA VAL A 111 -8.93 15.29 7.08
C VAL A 111 -9.32 14.28 8.15
N ARG A 112 -9.21 14.66 9.41
CA ARG A 112 -9.68 13.81 10.51
C ARG A 112 -11.18 13.64 10.45
N ALA A 113 -11.66 12.40 10.46
CA ALA A 113 -13.08 12.07 10.53
C ALA A 113 -13.42 11.50 11.89
N LEU A 114 -14.57 11.91 12.43
CA LEU A 114 -15.15 11.35 13.65
C LEU A 114 -16.04 10.13 13.35
N GLY A 115 -16.33 9.89 12.06
CA GLY A 115 -17.18 8.80 11.62
C GLY A 115 -18.44 9.31 10.90
N ILE A 116 -19.44 8.44 10.86
CA ILE A 116 -20.75 8.76 10.28
C ILE A 116 -21.68 9.22 11.39
N ASP A 117 -22.30 10.37 11.21
CA ASP A 117 -23.31 10.89 12.14
C ASP A 117 -24.52 9.93 12.19
N PRO A 118 -24.83 9.38 13.36
CA PRO A 118 -25.96 8.47 13.50
C PRO A 118 -27.31 9.08 13.14
N THR A 119 -27.43 10.41 13.22
CA THR A 119 -28.68 11.11 12.95
C THR A 119 -28.93 11.34 11.48
N THR A 120 -27.87 11.71 10.75
CA THR A 120 -27.99 12.15 9.35
C THR A 120 -27.43 11.17 8.33
N GLY A 121 -26.59 10.22 8.76
CA GLY A 121 -25.87 9.28 7.88
C GLY A 121 -24.74 9.91 7.07
N LYS A 122 -24.37 11.16 7.38
CA LYS A 122 -23.28 11.89 6.73
C LYS A 122 -21.99 11.78 7.52
N GLU A 123 -20.86 11.91 6.83
CA GLU A 123 -19.55 11.96 7.47
C GLU A 123 -19.36 13.30 8.21
N ILE A 124 -18.80 13.24 9.42
CA ILE A 124 -18.43 14.39 10.24
C ILE A 124 -16.92 14.43 10.44
N PHE A 125 -16.40 15.66 10.43
CA PHE A 125 -14.96 15.93 10.43
C PHE A 125 -14.53 16.66 11.68
N LEU A 126 -13.27 16.49 12.05
CA LEU A 126 -12.62 17.22 13.13
C LEU A 126 -11.58 18.16 12.53
N ASN A 127 -11.82 19.44 12.62
CA ASN A 127 -10.90 20.48 12.20
C ASN A 127 -9.61 20.52 13.04
N ARG A 128 -8.58 21.19 12.55
CA ARG A 128 -7.29 21.37 13.26
C ARG A 128 -7.45 22.08 14.60
N ASP A 129 -8.42 22.98 14.71
CA ASP A 129 -8.73 23.74 15.93
C ASP A 129 -9.62 22.96 16.94
N GLY A 130 -10.01 21.73 16.61
CA GLY A 130 -10.88 20.89 17.43
C GLY A 130 -12.37 21.11 17.21
N SER A 131 -12.78 22.02 16.35
CA SER A 131 -14.19 22.20 15.99
C SER A 131 -14.69 21.06 15.10
N ILE A 132 -16.00 20.80 15.16
CA ILE A 132 -16.67 19.76 14.36
C ILE A 132 -17.23 20.42 13.11
N ALA A 133 -17.03 19.80 11.95
CA ALA A 133 -17.56 20.23 10.67
C ALA A 133 -18.34 19.10 9.98
N ASP A 134 -19.35 19.48 9.20
CA ASP A 134 -20.16 18.59 8.36
C ASP A 134 -19.72 18.60 6.90
N LYS A 135 -18.70 19.42 6.57
CA LYS A 135 -18.12 19.52 5.22
C LYS A 135 -16.63 19.25 5.26
N TRP A 136 -16.18 18.49 4.29
CA TRP A 136 -14.75 18.24 4.07
C TRP A 136 -14.06 19.53 3.60
N ASN A 137 -12.87 19.83 4.15
CA ASN A 137 -12.07 20.98 3.76
C ASN A 137 -10.59 20.59 3.72
N ALA A 138 -9.95 20.74 2.58
CA ALA A 138 -8.54 20.38 2.38
C ALA A 138 -7.57 21.17 3.28
N ALA A 139 -7.91 22.39 3.70
CA ALA A 139 -7.11 23.15 4.66
C ALA A 139 -6.99 22.46 6.04
N GLN A 140 -7.89 21.53 6.33
CA GLN A 140 -7.93 20.76 7.56
C GLN A 140 -7.15 19.43 7.48
N GLU A 141 -6.53 19.13 6.32
CA GLU A 141 -5.69 17.94 6.18
C GLU A 141 -4.51 18.00 7.15
N VAL A 142 -4.25 16.86 7.77
CA VAL A 142 -3.14 16.62 8.69
C VAL A 142 -2.51 15.26 8.39
N VAL A 143 -1.33 15.01 8.93
CA VAL A 143 -0.76 13.66 8.89
C VAL A 143 -1.60 12.75 9.78
N VAL A 144 -2.25 11.78 9.18
CA VAL A 144 -3.12 10.80 9.86
C VAL A 144 -2.51 9.39 9.90
N GLY A 145 -1.40 9.20 9.20
CA GLY A 145 -0.71 7.92 9.14
C GLY A 145 0.62 7.98 8.38
N ASN A 146 1.28 6.84 8.32
CA ASN A 146 2.53 6.67 7.57
C ASN A 146 2.55 5.29 6.92
N THR A 147 2.84 5.25 5.61
CA THR A 147 2.92 3.98 4.87
C THR A 147 4.21 3.22 5.12
N GLU A 148 5.25 3.85 5.69
CA GLU A 148 6.52 3.20 5.98
C GLU A 148 6.34 2.16 7.11
N PRO A 149 6.68 0.87 6.87
CA PRO A 149 6.56 -0.15 7.89
C PRO A 149 7.60 0.05 8.99
N LYS A 150 7.22 -0.18 10.24
CA LYS A 150 8.16 -0.23 11.37
C LYS A 150 9.11 -1.41 11.28
N CYS A 151 8.68 -2.47 10.62
CA CYS A 151 9.49 -3.66 10.39
C CYS A 151 9.11 -4.30 9.06
N SER A 152 10.09 -4.57 8.22
CA SER A 152 9.91 -5.30 6.97
C SER A 152 11.07 -6.25 6.73
N GLY A 153 10.84 -7.28 5.96
CA GLY A 153 11.88 -8.22 5.62
C GLY A 153 11.38 -9.49 4.96
N ALA A 154 12.25 -10.49 5.00
CA ALA A 154 11.94 -11.81 4.50
C ALA A 154 12.47 -12.88 5.47
N PHE A 155 11.79 -14.01 5.50
CA PHE A 155 12.27 -15.22 6.15
C PHE A 155 12.00 -16.44 5.30
N GLY A 156 12.76 -17.49 5.52
CA GLY A 156 12.59 -18.68 4.69
C GLY A 156 13.29 -19.91 5.23
N LEU A 157 13.00 -21.00 4.55
CA LEU A 157 13.49 -22.34 4.83
C LEU A 157 14.22 -22.88 3.60
N ASN A 158 15.39 -23.43 3.81
CA ASN A 158 16.08 -24.33 2.88
C ASN A 158 16.10 -25.73 3.52
N LEU A 159 15.52 -26.68 2.85
CA LEU A 159 15.47 -28.06 3.29
C LEU A 159 15.95 -28.96 2.15
N SER A 160 16.94 -29.78 2.43
CA SER A 160 17.37 -30.85 1.50
C SER A 160 17.25 -32.18 2.20
N TYR A 161 16.65 -33.16 1.53
CA TYR A 161 16.56 -34.53 1.97
C TYR A 161 16.93 -35.48 0.84
N LYS A 162 18.08 -36.11 0.92
CA LYS A 162 18.62 -36.91 -0.17
C LYS A 162 18.64 -36.12 -1.49
N ASN A 163 17.81 -36.50 -2.43
CA ASN A 163 17.70 -35.90 -3.75
C ASN A 163 16.61 -34.81 -3.85
N TRP A 164 15.86 -34.58 -2.79
CA TRP A 164 14.83 -33.54 -2.72
C TRP A 164 15.39 -32.25 -2.17
N THR A 165 15.00 -31.15 -2.77
CA THR A 165 15.28 -29.81 -2.21
C THR A 165 13.98 -29.00 -2.20
N LEU A 166 13.71 -28.40 -1.05
CA LEU A 166 12.61 -27.48 -0.83
C LEU A 166 13.21 -26.12 -0.46
N PHE A 167 12.78 -25.09 -1.15
CA PHE A 167 13.02 -23.70 -0.80
C PHE A 167 11.69 -22.99 -0.61
N ALA A 168 11.50 -22.31 0.51
CA ALA A 168 10.37 -21.47 0.76
C ALA A 168 10.82 -20.11 1.29
N SER A 169 10.27 -19.04 0.74
CA SER A 169 10.57 -17.66 1.11
C SER A 169 9.28 -16.89 1.32
N PHE A 170 9.20 -16.17 2.43
CA PHE A 170 8.09 -15.31 2.80
C PHE A 170 8.57 -13.88 2.94
N LEU A 171 7.78 -12.93 2.44
CA LEU A 171 7.94 -11.51 2.73
C LEU A 171 6.98 -11.10 3.84
N TYR A 172 7.41 -10.19 4.69
CA TYR A 172 6.56 -9.62 5.72
C TYR A 172 6.78 -8.11 5.87
N GLU A 173 5.71 -7.44 6.23
CA GLU A 173 5.68 -6.02 6.59
C GLU A 173 4.79 -5.86 7.82
N TRP A 174 5.19 -5.00 8.75
CA TRP A 174 4.41 -4.73 9.94
C TRP A 174 4.59 -3.30 10.44
N GLY A 175 3.48 -2.71 10.94
CA GLY A 175 3.46 -1.43 11.63
C GLY A 175 3.47 -0.21 10.72
N GLY A 176 3.27 -0.39 9.42
CA GLY A 176 2.89 0.67 8.50
C GLY A 176 1.37 0.88 8.49
N GLN A 177 0.93 1.89 7.77
CA GLN A 177 -0.47 2.18 7.54
C GLN A 177 -0.74 2.32 6.05
N GLU A 178 -1.98 2.14 5.64
CA GLU A 178 -2.38 2.27 4.24
C GLU A 178 -3.73 2.97 4.16
N TYR A 179 -3.86 3.92 3.24
CA TYR A 179 -5.15 4.46 2.87
C TYR A 179 -5.85 3.48 1.94
N ASN A 180 -6.93 2.86 2.42
CA ASN A 180 -7.63 1.81 1.67
C ASN A 180 -8.55 2.39 0.60
N GLN A 181 -7.96 2.82 -0.52
CA GLN A 181 -8.70 3.34 -1.67
C GLN A 181 -9.66 2.32 -2.28
N THR A 182 -9.33 1.02 -2.17
CA THR A 182 -10.22 -0.05 -2.64
C THR A 182 -11.50 -0.10 -1.82
N LEU A 183 -11.41 0.12 -0.51
CA LEU A 183 -12.56 0.22 0.39
C LEU A 183 -13.44 1.43 0.04
N VAL A 184 -12.81 2.57 -0.26
CA VAL A 184 -13.54 3.77 -0.71
C VAL A 184 -14.30 3.49 -2.00
N ASN A 185 -13.63 2.93 -2.99
CA ASN A 185 -14.20 2.77 -4.33
C ASN A 185 -15.23 1.63 -4.42
N ASN A 186 -14.98 0.51 -3.73
CA ASN A 186 -15.77 -0.71 -3.90
C ASN A 186 -16.77 -0.95 -2.77
N VAL A 187 -16.64 -0.24 -1.66
CA VAL A 187 -17.58 -0.37 -0.52
C VAL A 187 -18.30 0.94 -0.26
N GLU A 188 -17.57 2.03 0.01
CA GLU A 188 -18.18 3.34 0.30
C GLU A 188 -18.99 3.88 -0.89
N ASN A 189 -18.36 3.95 -2.06
CA ASN A 189 -18.94 4.47 -3.30
C ASN A 189 -19.23 3.33 -4.30
N ALA A 190 -19.75 2.21 -3.82
CA ALA A 190 -19.97 1.01 -4.62
C ALA A 190 -20.88 1.25 -5.84
N ASP A 191 -20.43 0.78 -6.99
CA ASP A 191 -21.24 0.74 -8.22
C ASP A 191 -22.12 -0.52 -8.22
N LEU A 192 -23.34 -0.38 -7.73
CA LEU A 192 -24.30 -1.49 -7.59
C LEU A 192 -24.90 -1.95 -8.93
N VAL A 193 -24.69 -1.18 -9.99
CA VAL A 193 -25.33 -1.44 -11.30
C VAL A 193 -24.41 -2.26 -12.18
N ASN A 194 -23.11 -1.92 -12.22
CA ASN A 194 -22.18 -2.46 -13.21
C ASN A 194 -21.15 -3.43 -12.63
N LYS A 195 -21.06 -3.55 -11.29
CA LYS A 195 -20.00 -4.34 -10.63
C LYS A 195 -20.54 -5.24 -9.54
N ASN A 196 -19.85 -6.36 -9.34
CA ASN A 196 -20.01 -7.16 -8.13
C ASN A 196 -19.49 -6.36 -6.92
N VAL A 197 -20.26 -6.37 -5.83
CA VAL A 197 -19.95 -5.59 -4.63
C VAL A 197 -19.66 -6.48 -3.42
N ASP A 198 -18.89 -5.95 -2.47
CA ASP A 198 -18.63 -6.60 -1.20
C ASP A 198 -19.89 -6.57 -0.31
N LEU A 199 -20.07 -7.61 0.49
CA LEU A 199 -21.21 -7.70 1.43
C LEU A 199 -21.26 -6.52 2.43
N ARG A 200 -20.11 -5.94 2.77
CA ARG A 200 -20.02 -4.76 3.64
C ARG A 200 -20.78 -3.54 3.12
N VAL A 201 -21.03 -3.48 1.80
CA VAL A 201 -21.89 -2.44 1.21
C VAL A 201 -23.27 -2.42 1.85
N LEU A 202 -23.78 -3.58 2.27
CA LEU A 202 -25.11 -3.73 2.87
C LEU A 202 -25.09 -3.81 4.41
N THR A 203 -24.03 -4.36 5.00
CA THR A 203 -24.01 -4.69 6.43
C THR A 203 -23.57 -3.54 7.32
N ASP A 204 -22.53 -2.80 6.91
CA ASP A 204 -21.85 -1.82 7.78
C ASP A 204 -22.22 -0.38 7.43
N ARG A 205 -23.33 -0.20 6.73
CA ARG A 205 -23.80 1.07 6.19
C ARG A 205 -24.95 1.63 6.99
N TRP A 206 -24.97 2.95 7.15
CA TRP A 206 -26.09 3.68 7.74
C TRP A 206 -27.37 3.55 6.89
N LYS A 207 -28.51 3.28 7.52
CA LYS A 207 -29.81 3.06 6.87
C LYS A 207 -30.92 3.94 7.46
N LYS A 208 -30.86 4.23 8.76
CA LYS A 208 -31.87 5.01 9.47
C LYS A 208 -31.26 5.77 10.65
N PRO A 209 -31.88 6.85 11.10
CA PRO A 209 -31.47 7.58 12.29
C PRO A 209 -31.30 6.64 13.50
N GLY A 210 -30.15 6.78 14.17
CA GLY A 210 -29.72 5.96 15.29
C GLY A 210 -28.78 4.81 14.93
N ASP A 211 -28.55 4.51 13.65
CA ASP A 211 -27.60 3.49 13.24
C ASP A 211 -26.16 3.96 13.46
N ILE A 212 -25.36 3.10 14.10
CA ILE A 212 -23.91 3.27 14.19
C ILE A 212 -23.29 2.51 13.01
N ALA A 213 -22.69 3.23 12.07
CA ALA A 213 -22.22 2.66 10.82
C ALA A 213 -20.80 3.12 10.46
N GLN A 214 -20.08 2.29 9.70
CA GLN A 214 -18.76 2.64 9.16
C GLN A 214 -18.86 3.42 7.84
N PHE A 215 -19.95 3.21 7.07
CA PHE A 215 -20.15 3.82 5.76
C PHE A 215 -21.39 4.70 5.74
N LYS A 216 -21.32 5.78 4.94
CA LYS A 216 -22.42 6.74 4.74
C LYS A 216 -23.67 6.07 4.14
N ASP A 217 -24.79 6.79 4.08
CA ASP A 217 -26.02 6.32 3.43
C ASP A 217 -25.73 5.89 1.98
N ILE A 218 -26.32 4.79 1.55
CA ILE A 218 -26.18 4.26 0.18
C ILE A 218 -26.67 5.26 -0.87
N LYS A 219 -27.57 6.16 -0.54
CA LYS A 219 -28.06 7.22 -1.44
C LYS A 219 -26.93 8.17 -1.82
N ASP A 220 -25.95 8.36 -0.94
CA ASP A 220 -24.81 9.25 -1.15
C ASP A 220 -23.62 8.56 -1.84
N ARG A 221 -23.77 7.32 -2.32
CA ARG A 221 -22.69 6.55 -2.97
C ARG A 221 -22.10 7.22 -4.21
N GLY A 222 -22.89 8.05 -4.90
CA GLY A 222 -22.45 8.81 -6.07
C GLY A 222 -21.60 10.04 -5.74
N MET A 223 -21.57 10.45 -4.46
CA MET A 223 -20.74 11.57 -4.01
C MET A 223 -19.30 11.11 -3.81
N THR A 224 -18.36 11.85 -4.36
CA THR A 224 -16.93 11.58 -4.19
C THR A 224 -16.57 11.64 -2.70
N THR A 225 -15.99 10.58 -2.19
CA THR A 225 -15.38 10.57 -0.85
C THR A 225 -13.95 11.07 -0.97
N LEU A 226 -13.69 12.23 -0.40
CA LEU A 226 -12.36 12.84 -0.35
C LEU A 226 -11.51 12.21 0.77
N PRO A 227 -10.17 12.40 0.78
CA PRO A 227 -9.30 11.74 1.74
C PRO A 227 -9.66 12.06 3.20
N THR A 228 -10.02 11.03 3.96
CA THR A 228 -10.34 11.12 5.40
C THR A 228 -9.64 10.02 6.20
N SER A 229 -9.41 10.26 7.48
CA SER A 229 -8.73 9.30 8.36
C SER A 229 -9.51 7.98 8.55
N ARG A 230 -10.79 7.94 8.21
CA ARG A 230 -11.66 6.77 8.32
C ARG A 230 -11.19 5.58 7.50
N PHE A 231 -10.47 5.82 6.41
CA PHE A 231 -9.95 4.79 5.49
C PHE A 231 -8.47 4.49 5.70
N VAL A 232 -7.83 5.08 6.70
CA VAL A 232 -6.46 4.75 7.09
C VAL A 232 -6.49 3.54 8.01
N GLN A 233 -5.81 2.47 7.62
CA GLN A 233 -5.81 1.20 8.32
C GLN A 233 -4.39 0.76 8.62
N ASP A 234 -4.20 0.09 9.77
CA ASP A 234 -2.91 -0.51 10.12
C ASP A 234 -2.62 -1.71 9.22
N LYS A 235 -1.43 -1.69 8.61
CA LYS A 235 -0.98 -2.70 7.67
C LYS A 235 -0.04 -3.70 8.32
N ALA A 236 -0.42 -4.95 8.25
CA ALA A 236 0.44 -6.09 8.47
C ALA A 236 0.25 -7.09 7.32
N LEU A 237 1.34 -7.60 6.77
CA LEU A 237 1.35 -8.46 5.60
C LEU A 237 2.32 -9.60 5.80
N VAL A 238 1.90 -10.82 5.45
CA VAL A 238 2.79 -11.97 5.23
C VAL A 238 2.40 -12.62 3.91
N ARG A 239 3.36 -12.74 3.02
CA ARG A 239 3.13 -13.27 1.67
C ARG A 239 4.17 -14.32 1.31
N LEU A 240 3.72 -15.44 0.74
CA LEU A 240 4.63 -16.41 0.12
C LEU A 240 5.25 -15.78 -1.13
N ASN A 241 6.54 -15.50 -1.05
CA ASN A 241 7.29 -14.91 -2.16
C ASN A 241 7.69 -15.95 -3.20
N SER A 242 8.19 -17.09 -2.73
CA SER A 242 8.61 -18.19 -3.60
C SER A 242 8.53 -19.51 -2.84
N LEU A 243 7.99 -20.50 -3.50
CA LEU A 243 8.08 -21.90 -3.11
C LEU A 243 8.64 -22.68 -4.28
N ASN A 244 9.72 -23.40 -4.04
CA ASN A 244 10.39 -24.22 -5.05
C ASN A 244 10.62 -25.60 -4.45
N VAL A 245 10.23 -26.62 -5.20
CA VAL A 245 10.49 -28.02 -4.87
C VAL A 245 11.22 -28.64 -6.07
N SER A 246 12.37 -29.23 -5.82
CA SER A 246 13.14 -29.89 -6.87
C SER A 246 13.57 -31.29 -6.47
N TYR A 247 13.73 -32.15 -7.48
CA TYR A 247 14.22 -33.50 -7.34
C TYR A 247 15.38 -33.73 -8.34
N ASP A 248 16.51 -34.12 -7.79
CA ASP A 248 17.67 -34.52 -8.57
C ASP A 248 17.66 -36.02 -8.80
N PHE A 249 17.59 -36.46 -10.03
CA PHE A 249 17.65 -37.89 -10.33
C PHE A 249 19.03 -38.46 -10.02
N ASN A 250 19.09 -39.73 -9.65
CA ASN A 250 20.33 -40.38 -9.28
C ASN A 250 21.37 -40.28 -10.44
N ARG A 251 22.51 -39.67 -10.13
CA ARG A 251 23.55 -39.34 -11.10
C ARG A 251 24.08 -40.58 -11.83
N ASP A 252 24.31 -41.67 -11.12
CA ASP A 252 24.88 -42.89 -11.74
C ASP A 252 23.88 -43.53 -12.70
N TRP A 253 22.61 -43.53 -12.35
CA TRP A 253 21.52 -44.03 -13.17
C TRP A 253 21.37 -43.19 -14.46
N ILE A 254 21.32 -41.88 -14.37
CA ILE A 254 21.16 -40.97 -15.53
C ILE A 254 22.37 -40.99 -16.43
N LYS A 255 23.59 -41.06 -15.85
CA LYS A 255 24.84 -41.15 -16.63
C LYS A 255 24.90 -42.46 -17.42
N LYS A 256 24.51 -43.56 -16.80
CA LYS A 256 24.52 -44.89 -17.41
C LYS A 256 23.50 -45.05 -18.55
N HIS A 257 22.27 -44.51 -18.33
CA HIS A 257 21.14 -44.75 -19.25
C HIS A 257 20.88 -43.61 -20.22
N LEU A 258 21.12 -42.37 -19.79
CA LEU A 258 20.79 -41.16 -20.55
C LEU A 258 22.04 -40.37 -21.03
N ARG A 259 23.24 -40.77 -20.58
CA ARG A 259 24.52 -40.06 -20.88
C ARG A 259 24.50 -38.59 -20.46
N MET A 260 23.73 -38.27 -19.43
CA MET A 260 23.62 -36.93 -18.86
C MET A 260 24.37 -36.85 -17.51
N ASN A 261 24.85 -35.65 -17.17
CA ASN A 261 25.52 -35.38 -15.90
C ASN A 261 24.57 -34.94 -14.81
N LEU A 262 23.46 -34.32 -15.19
CA LEU A 262 22.41 -33.85 -14.28
C LEU A 262 21.05 -33.97 -15.00
N LEU A 263 20.05 -34.45 -14.24
CA LEU A 263 18.62 -34.31 -14.59
C LEU A 263 17.89 -33.87 -13.33
N ARG A 264 17.26 -32.71 -13.40
CA ARG A 264 16.47 -32.14 -12.30
C ARG A 264 15.08 -31.80 -12.78
N LEU A 265 14.09 -32.24 -12.02
CA LEU A 265 12.70 -31.77 -12.16
C LEU A 265 12.43 -30.74 -11.07
N GLU A 266 11.82 -29.64 -11.42
CA GLU A 266 11.53 -28.53 -10.52
C GLU A 266 10.10 -28.08 -10.71
N ALA A 267 9.43 -27.81 -9.59
CA ALA A 267 8.12 -27.16 -9.53
C ALA A 267 8.26 -25.89 -8.70
N SER A 268 7.83 -24.77 -9.24
CA SER A 268 7.88 -23.48 -8.55
C SER A 268 6.55 -22.76 -8.59
N THR A 269 6.29 -22.01 -7.55
CA THR A 269 5.11 -21.16 -7.44
C THR A 269 5.41 -19.95 -6.55
N SER A 270 4.62 -18.91 -6.71
CA SER A 270 4.68 -17.71 -5.90
C SER A 270 3.28 -17.23 -5.53
N ASP A 271 3.18 -16.40 -4.52
CA ASP A 271 1.95 -15.67 -4.14
C ASP A 271 0.71 -16.56 -3.86
N LEU A 272 0.90 -17.86 -3.55
CA LEU A 272 -0.20 -18.75 -3.14
C LEU A 272 -0.81 -18.33 -1.81
N ILE A 273 0.03 -17.91 -0.86
CA ILE A 273 -0.37 -17.48 0.47
C ILE A 273 -0.15 -15.99 0.57
N ASN A 274 -1.22 -15.26 0.89
CA ASN A 274 -1.17 -13.84 1.15
C ASN A 274 -2.13 -13.54 2.30
N TRP A 275 -1.56 -13.26 3.46
CA TRP A 275 -2.30 -12.79 4.62
C TRP A 275 -2.05 -11.29 4.79
N SER A 276 -3.11 -10.53 4.95
CA SER A 276 -3.05 -9.08 5.18
C SER A 276 -4.09 -8.69 6.22
N SER A 277 -3.72 -7.77 7.12
CA SER A 277 -4.66 -7.15 8.06
C SER A 277 -5.69 -6.29 7.33
N ILE A 278 -5.34 -5.77 6.15
CA ILE A 278 -6.22 -4.96 5.33
C ILE A 278 -6.91 -5.88 4.32
N LYS A 279 -8.24 -5.95 4.41
CA LYS A 279 -9.04 -6.64 3.40
C LYS A 279 -9.12 -5.79 2.14
N GLN A 280 -8.50 -6.26 1.08
CA GLN A 280 -8.62 -5.68 -0.26
C GLN A 280 -9.60 -6.51 -1.08
N GLU A 281 -10.48 -5.83 -1.79
CA GLU A 281 -11.47 -6.47 -2.69
C GLU A 281 -10.78 -6.92 -3.96
N ARG A 282 -10.22 -8.14 -3.91
CA ARG A 282 -9.51 -8.75 -5.04
C ARG A 282 -10.45 -9.55 -5.92
N GLY A 283 -10.20 -9.53 -7.22
CA GLY A 283 -10.94 -10.35 -8.18
C GLY A 283 -12.26 -9.76 -8.64
N LEU A 284 -12.63 -8.54 -8.23
CA LEU A 284 -13.83 -7.85 -8.72
C LEU A 284 -13.68 -7.40 -10.17
N SER A 285 -12.48 -6.98 -10.56
CA SER A 285 -12.18 -6.54 -11.92
C SER A 285 -11.36 -7.56 -12.71
N TYR A 286 -10.54 -8.36 -12.02
CA TYR A 286 -9.68 -9.37 -12.63
C TYR A 286 -9.51 -10.56 -11.68
N PRO A 287 -9.88 -11.80 -12.09
CA PRO A 287 -9.74 -12.99 -11.25
C PRO A 287 -8.28 -13.23 -10.88
N ARG A 288 -8.03 -13.56 -9.61
CA ARG A 288 -6.71 -13.99 -9.17
C ARG A 288 -6.48 -15.43 -9.62
N SER A 289 -5.44 -15.66 -10.41
CA SER A 289 -5.02 -17.01 -10.80
C SER A 289 -3.84 -17.49 -9.95
N TRP A 290 -3.81 -18.77 -9.66
CA TRP A 290 -2.63 -19.45 -9.14
C TRP A 290 -1.76 -19.88 -10.31
N LYS A 291 -0.45 -19.69 -10.17
CA LYS A 291 0.51 -20.06 -11.19
C LYS A 291 1.48 -21.08 -10.61
N VAL A 292 1.58 -22.24 -11.24
CA VAL A 292 2.60 -23.24 -10.95
C VAL A 292 3.39 -23.47 -12.21
N GLU A 293 4.70 -23.39 -12.10
CA GLU A 293 5.64 -23.59 -13.19
C GLU A 293 6.39 -24.90 -12.98
N PHE A 294 6.53 -25.70 -14.03
CA PHE A 294 7.34 -26.91 -14.03
C PHE A 294 8.52 -26.71 -14.97
N SER A 295 9.69 -27.06 -14.50
CA SER A 295 10.90 -27.03 -15.33
C SER A 295 11.67 -28.34 -15.26
N LEU A 296 12.27 -28.71 -16.37
CA LEU A 296 13.18 -29.85 -16.49
C LEU A 296 14.56 -29.33 -16.92
N LYS A 297 15.55 -29.53 -16.06
CA LYS A 297 16.94 -29.15 -16.34
C LYS A 297 17.76 -30.38 -16.61
N ALA A 298 18.34 -30.46 -17.83
CA ALA A 298 19.24 -31.52 -18.25
C ALA A 298 20.61 -30.93 -18.57
N GLN A 299 21.68 -31.61 -18.16
CA GLN A 299 23.06 -31.26 -18.48
C GLN A 299 23.77 -32.51 -19.03
N PHE A 300 24.35 -32.39 -20.17
CA PHE A 300 25.11 -33.43 -20.89
C PHE A 300 26.59 -33.39 -20.58
#